data_14ddd43b44f0d56451270d313a597832
#
_entry.id   14ddd43b44f0d56451270d313a597832
#
_cell.length_a   1.000
_cell.length_b   1.000
_cell.length_c   1.000
_cell.angle_alpha   90.00
_cell.angle_beta   90.00
_cell.angle_gamma   90.00
#
_symmetry.space_group_name_H-M   'P 1'
#
loop_
_entity.id
_entity.type
_entity.pdbx_description
1 polymer ?
#
loop_
_entity_poly.entity_id
_entity_poly.type
_entity_poly.pdbx_seq_one_letter_code
_entity_poly.pdbx_strand_id
1 'polypeptide(L)'
;MDAVPKVTGTFDAFDGRTLSHRAMRRSVYGMWRFAWFGLIAAYVVLLGLFIWLIEQAGLWRAGDGGVLVAACILVPAFCVEGLRRLANRIGDNQWYARGVPRQVEVTYAIEGEGLLMFSWAGRSIVFWTSINEVVLDRNRWLLIGPGVGYFLARHLFSDASEEHAFISRILAQLSPAAQARSSGAYKVLTSLTVS
;
A
#
# COMPACT_ATOMS: atom_id res chain seq x y z
N MET A 1 -8.22 -20.11 -31.21
CA MET A 1 -7.71 -20.01 -29.82
C MET A 1 -7.21 -18.59 -29.66
N ASP A 2 -7.97 -17.76 -28.99
CA ASP A 2 -7.55 -16.37 -28.73
C ASP A 2 -6.33 -16.41 -27.81
N ALA A 3 -5.30 -15.63 -28.17
CA ALA A 3 -4.08 -15.56 -27.38
C ALA A 3 -4.42 -15.11 -25.96
N VAL A 4 -3.93 -15.84 -24.95
CA VAL A 4 -4.10 -15.47 -23.55
C VAL A 4 -3.45 -14.10 -23.34
N PRO A 5 -4.20 -13.07 -22.91
CA PRO A 5 -3.63 -11.75 -22.68
C PRO A 5 -2.56 -11.83 -21.60
N LYS A 6 -1.36 -11.36 -21.96
CA LYS A 6 -0.15 -11.46 -21.13
C LYS A 6 0.58 -10.14 -21.11
N VAL A 7 0.95 -9.69 -19.94
CA VAL A 7 1.73 -8.46 -19.71
C VAL A 7 2.99 -8.81 -18.93
N THR A 8 4.14 -8.34 -19.42
CA THR A 8 5.46 -8.63 -18.80
C THR A 8 6.20 -7.32 -18.57
N GLY A 9 6.87 -7.21 -17.44
CA GLY A 9 7.73 -6.07 -17.14
C GLY A 9 8.50 -6.24 -15.85
N THR A 10 9.32 -5.24 -15.53
CA THR A 10 10.19 -5.24 -14.36
C THR A 10 9.71 -4.22 -13.34
N PHE A 11 9.84 -4.54 -12.06
CA PHE A 11 9.60 -3.59 -10.97
C PHE A 11 10.57 -3.84 -9.81
N ASP A 12 10.74 -2.84 -8.93
CA ASP A 12 11.52 -2.98 -7.73
C ASP A 12 10.86 -3.98 -6.78
N ALA A 13 11.62 -4.98 -6.31
CA ALA A 13 11.13 -6.05 -5.44
C ALA A 13 10.42 -5.53 -4.16
N PHE A 14 10.76 -4.31 -3.72
CA PHE A 14 10.19 -3.69 -2.52
C PHE A 14 9.05 -2.71 -2.78
N ASP A 15 8.79 -2.37 -4.02
CA ASP A 15 7.62 -1.56 -4.40
C ASP A 15 6.30 -2.21 -3.94
N GLY A 16 6.25 -3.54 -3.91
CA GLY A 16 5.12 -4.30 -3.38
C GLY A 16 4.90 -4.15 -1.87
N ARG A 17 5.94 -3.90 -1.07
CA ARG A 17 5.81 -3.74 0.39
C ARG A 17 5.00 -2.53 0.80
N THR A 18 5.23 -1.38 0.16
CA THR A 18 4.47 -0.16 0.45
C THR A 18 3.01 -0.28 0.06
N LEU A 19 2.70 -1.18 -0.87
CA LEU A 19 1.36 -1.42 -1.40
C LEU A 19 0.57 -2.42 -0.58
N SER A 20 1.20 -3.50 -0.11
CA SER A 20 0.54 -4.44 0.81
C SER A 20 0.11 -3.72 2.10
N HIS A 21 0.91 -2.79 2.60
CA HIS A 21 0.54 -1.93 3.72
C HIS A 21 -0.64 -1.00 3.41
N ARG A 22 -0.78 -0.50 2.18
CA ARG A 22 -1.91 0.35 1.78
C ARG A 22 -3.19 -0.45 1.56
N ALA A 23 -3.09 -1.62 0.93
CA ALA A 23 -4.21 -2.53 0.76
C ALA A 23 -4.69 -3.06 2.13
N MET A 24 -3.78 -3.42 3.02
CA MET A 24 -4.08 -3.80 4.39
C MET A 24 -4.72 -2.66 5.18
N ARG A 25 -4.24 -1.42 5.03
CA ARG A 25 -4.89 -0.26 5.63
C ARG A 25 -6.33 -0.10 5.19
N ARG A 26 -6.67 -0.35 3.93
CA ARG A 26 -8.05 -0.23 3.43
C ARG A 26 -8.97 -1.32 3.97
N SER A 27 -8.49 -2.56 4.09
CA SER A 27 -9.29 -3.68 4.61
C SER A 27 -9.45 -3.68 6.15
N VAL A 28 -8.49 -3.09 6.88
CA VAL A 28 -8.46 -3.06 8.36
C VAL A 28 -8.77 -1.66 8.93
N TYR A 29 -9.12 -0.70 8.09
CA TYR A 29 -9.16 0.74 8.42
C TYR A 29 -10.13 1.10 9.57
N GLY A 30 -11.20 0.33 9.79
CA GLY A 30 -12.15 0.60 10.88
C GLY A 30 -11.50 0.44 12.26
N MET A 31 -10.84 -0.69 12.49
CA MET A 31 -10.30 -1.06 13.81
C MET A 31 -9.01 -0.30 14.17
N TRP A 32 -8.15 -0.05 13.17
CA TRP A 32 -6.89 0.69 13.35
C TRP A 32 -7.09 2.18 13.64
N ARG A 33 -8.15 2.80 13.15
CA ARG A 33 -8.45 4.20 13.49
C ARG A 33 -8.68 4.36 14.98
N PHE A 34 -9.47 3.47 15.60
CA PHE A 34 -9.72 3.53 17.06
C PHE A 34 -8.43 3.26 17.87
N ALA A 35 -7.59 2.33 17.45
CA ALA A 35 -6.31 2.07 18.10
C ALA A 35 -5.37 3.29 18.01
N TRP A 36 -5.30 3.96 16.85
CA TRP A 36 -4.52 5.18 16.68
C TRP A 36 -5.05 6.34 17.53
N PHE A 37 -6.37 6.54 17.57
CA PHE A 37 -6.96 7.56 18.44
C PHE A 37 -6.69 7.26 19.92
N GLY A 38 -6.77 6.01 20.35
CA GLY A 38 -6.41 5.59 21.71
C GLY A 38 -4.95 5.86 22.05
N LEU A 39 -4.04 5.57 21.12
CA LEU A 39 -2.60 5.83 21.27
C LEU A 39 -2.29 7.34 21.35
N ILE A 40 -2.92 8.15 20.51
CA ILE A 40 -2.79 9.61 20.52
C ILE A 40 -3.35 10.17 21.83
N ALA A 41 -4.52 9.72 22.27
CA ALA A 41 -5.12 10.15 23.53
C ALA A 41 -4.22 9.78 24.73
N ALA A 42 -3.70 8.57 24.79
CA ALA A 42 -2.76 8.14 25.82
C ALA A 42 -1.47 8.98 25.81
N TYR A 43 -0.94 9.29 24.62
CA TYR A 43 0.24 10.15 24.49
C TYR A 43 -0.03 11.57 24.98
N VAL A 44 -1.18 12.18 24.64
CA VAL A 44 -1.56 13.51 25.12
C VAL A 44 -1.71 13.55 26.63
N VAL A 45 -2.31 12.52 27.24
CA VAL A 45 -2.43 12.41 28.70
C VAL A 45 -1.06 12.29 29.38
N LEU A 46 -0.16 11.45 28.85
CA LEU A 46 1.20 11.30 29.37
C LEU A 46 2.00 12.59 29.23
N LEU A 47 1.85 13.30 28.11
CA LEU A 47 2.48 14.59 27.91
C LEU A 47 1.97 15.64 28.90
N GLY A 48 0.65 15.70 29.11
CA GLY A 48 0.05 16.60 30.11
C GLY A 48 0.54 16.31 31.53
N LEU A 49 0.62 15.03 31.89
CA LEU A 49 1.17 14.60 33.19
C LEU A 49 2.65 15.00 33.34
N PHE A 50 3.44 14.83 32.29
CA PHE A 50 4.86 15.18 32.27
C PHE A 50 5.05 16.71 32.44
N ILE A 51 4.27 17.52 31.73
CA ILE A 51 4.29 18.98 31.85
C ILE A 51 3.92 19.40 33.29
N TRP A 52 2.85 18.80 33.84
CA TRP A 52 2.41 19.07 35.21
C TRP A 52 3.50 18.73 36.26
N LEU A 53 4.21 17.59 36.09
CA LEU A 53 5.31 17.20 36.98
C LEU A 53 6.49 18.19 36.90
N ILE A 54 6.84 18.68 35.72
CA ILE A 54 7.89 19.70 35.52
C ILE A 54 7.51 21.01 36.22
N GLU A 55 6.25 21.41 36.14
CA GLU A 55 5.71 22.60 36.78
C GLU A 55 5.80 22.45 38.31
N GLN A 56 5.38 21.32 38.87
CA GLN A 56 5.49 21.01 40.30
C GLN A 56 6.93 20.98 40.80
N ALA A 57 7.86 20.52 39.97
CA ALA A 57 9.28 20.50 40.29
C ALA A 57 9.96 21.89 40.24
N GLY A 58 9.23 22.94 39.83
CA GLY A 58 9.77 24.30 39.73
C GLY A 58 10.82 24.47 38.63
N LEU A 59 10.91 23.52 37.71
CA LEU A 59 11.86 23.53 36.57
C LEU A 59 11.40 24.40 35.39
N TRP A 60 10.20 25.00 35.50
CA TRP A 60 9.59 25.78 34.45
C TRP A 60 9.82 27.27 34.64
N ARG A 61 10.49 27.91 33.70
CA ARG A 61 10.54 29.38 33.62
C ARG A 61 9.47 29.88 32.66
N ALA A 62 8.76 30.91 33.06
CA ALA A 62 7.76 31.55 32.21
C ALA A 62 8.40 32.03 30.88
N GLY A 63 8.03 31.42 29.77
CA GLY A 63 8.59 31.66 28.44
C GLY A 63 9.04 30.41 27.69
N ASP A 64 9.52 29.38 28.36
CA ASP A 64 10.08 28.17 27.71
C ASP A 64 9.02 27.12 27.37
N GLY A 65 7.78 27.30 27.82
CA GLY A 65 6.72 26.32 27.72
C GLY A 65 6.36 25.92 26.29
N GLY A 66 6.27 26.88 25.40
CA GLY A 66 5.94 26.62 23.99
C GLY A 66 7.00 25.80 23.27
N VAL A 67 8.27 26.07 23.54
CA VAL A 67 9.39 25.33 22.93
C VAL A 67 9.44 23.90 23.44
N LEU A 68 9.20 23.69 24.74
CA LEU A 68 9.23 22.37 25.37
C LEU A 68 8.08 21.50 24.89
N VAL A 69 6.86 22.06 24.78
CA VAL A 69 5.70 21.37 24.22
C VAL A 69 5.94 21.01 22.74
N ALA A 70 6.43 21.93 21.95
CA ALA A 70 6.77 21.67 20.55
C ALA A 70 7.84 20.57 20.43
N ALA A 71 8.90 20.61 21.24
CA ALA A 71 9.94 19.59 21.24
C ALA A 71 9.40 18.22 21.66
N CYS A 72 8.55 18.13 22.68
CA CYS A 72 7.92 16.88 23.12
C CYS A 72 7.01 16.26 22.04
N ILE A 73 6.45 17.04 21.13
CA ILE A 73 5.63 16.53 20.03
C ILE A 73 6.49 16.17 18.82
N LEU A 74 7.38 17.06 18.42
CA LEU A 74 8.15 16.92 17.18
C LEU A 74 9.25 15.86 17.30
N VAL A 75 9.98 15.80 18.41
CA VAL A 75 11.09 14.86 18.57
C VAL A 75 10.63 13.40 18.49
N PRO A 76 9.58 12.94 19.18
CA PRO A 76 9.09 11.58 19.00
C PRO A 76 8.57 11.29 17.58
N ALA A 77 7.90 12.24 16.94
CA ALA A 77 7.42 12.08 15.58
C ALA A 77 8.59 11.87 14.59
N PHE A 78 9.64 12.68 14.70
CA PHE A 78 10.86 12.53 13.89
C PHE A 78 11.61 11.23 14.21
N CYS A 79 11.71 10.86 15.51
CA CYS A 79 12.36 9.62 15.91
C CYS A 79 11.63 8.39 15.35
N VAL A 80 10.30 8.33 15.45
CA VAL A 80 9.50 7.21 14.91
C VAL A 80 9.67 7.08 13.40
N GLU A 81 9.59 8.20 12.67
CA GLU A 81 9.78 8.16 11.21
C GLU A 81 11.23 7.82 10.83
N GLY A 82 12.22 8.35 11.54
CA GLY A 82 13.63 8.01 11.35
C GLY A 82 13.92 6.53 11.61
N LEU A 83 13.43 5.98 12.72
CA LEU A 83 13.57 4.56 13.06
C LEU A 83 12.85 3.68 12.03
N ARG A 84 11.68 4.07 11.58
CA ARG A 84 10.95 3.35 10.52
C ARG A 84 11.73 3.30 9.22
N ARG A 85 12.32 4.42 8.79
CA ARG A 85 13.16 4.48 7.58
C ARG A 85 14.41 3.64 7.73
N LEU A 86 15.05 3.70 8.89
CA LEU A 86 16.26 2.90 9.19
C LEU A 86 15.94 1.41 9.19
N ALA A 87 14.87 1.00 9.87
CA ALA A 87 14.43 -0.40 9.92
C ALA A 87 14.09 -0.95 8.52
N ASN A 88 13.41 -0.15 7.68
CA ASN A 88 13.14 -0.52 6.30
C ASN A 88 14.45 -0.71 5.52
N ARG A 89 15.39 0.25 5.63
CA ARG A 89 16.69 0.19 4.93
C ARG A 89 17.52 -1.02 5.33
N ILE A 90 17.57 -1.33 6.64
CA ILE A 90 18.26 -2.52 7.15
C ILE A 90 17.57 -3.79 6.63
N GLY A 91 16.24 -3.84 6.70
CA GLY A 91 15.46 -4.95 6.18
C GLY A 91 15.72 -5.20 4.70
N ASP A 92 15.67 -4.17 3.88
CA ASP A 92 15.90 -4.26 2.43
C ASP A 92 17.31 -4.76 2.12
N ASN A 93 18.34 -4.23 2.81
CA ASN A 93 19.72 -4.70 2.64
C ASN A 93 19.91 -6.17 3.03
N GLN A 94 19.22 -6.63 4.09
CA GLN A 94 19.27 -8.04 4.48
C GLN A 94 18.61 -8.96 3.43
N TRP A 95 17.54 -8.52 2.77
CA TRP A 95 16.91 -9.30 1.71
C TRP A 95 17.82 -9.39 0.47
N TYR A 96 18.42 -8.28 0.06
CA TYR A 96 19.41 -8.29 -1.04
C TYR A 96 20.62 -9.17 -0.72
N ALA A 97 21.13 -9.14 0.51
CA ALA A 97 22.21 -10.01 0.95
C ALA A 97 21.82 -11.50 0.91
N ARG A 98 20.53 -11.84 0.99
CA ARG A 98 20.00 -13.20 0.84
C ARG A 98 19.69 -13.58 -0.61
N GLY A 99 20.07 -12.75 -1.58
CA GLY A 99 19.93 -13.04 -3.00
C GLY A 99 18.60 -12.62 -3.63
N VAL A 100 17.77 -11.84 -2.94
CA VAL A 100 16.57 -11.26 -3.56
C VAL A 100 17.03 -10.21 -4.58
N PRO A 101 16.66 -10.33 -5.87
CA PRO A 101 17.07 -9.37 -6.89
C PRO A 101 16.40 -8.01 -6.63
N ARG A 102 17.13 -6.93 -6.92
CA ARG A 102 16.58 -5.55 -6.81
C ARG A 102 15.45 -5.32 -7.78
N GLN A 103 15.63 -5.78 -9.00
CA GLN A 103 14.61 -5.73 -10.05
C GLN A 103 14.09 -7.14 -10.30
N VAL A 104 12.78 -7.25 -10.31
CA VAL A 104 12.07 -8.50 -10.52
C VAL A 104 11.29 -8.39 -11.81
N GLU A 105 11.55 -9.32 -12.74
CA GLU A 105 10.69 -9.51 -13.90
C GLU A 105 9.44 -10.27 -13.46
N VAL A 106 8.28 -9.72 -13.79
CA VAL A 106 6.99 -10.35 -13.52
C VAL A 106 6.16 -10.36 -14.79
N THR A 107 5.53 -11.50 -14.99
CA THR A 107 4.56 -11.70 -16.05
C THR A 107 3.21 -11.99 -15.45
N TYR A 108 2.20 -11.26 -15.90
CA TYR A 108 0.80 -11.50 -15.57
C TYR A 108 0.08 -12.10 -16.77
N ALA A 109 -0.72 -13.12 -16.56
CA ALA A 109 -1.57 -13.73 -17.58
C ALA A 109 -2.97 -13.97 -17.02
N ILE A 110 -3.99 -13.64 -17.81
CA ILE A 110 -5.39 -13.88 -17.45
C ILE A 110 -5.74 -15.31 -17.82
N GLU A 111 -6.06 -16.15 -16.82
CA GLU A 111 -6.56 -17.52 -17.03
C GLU A 111 -8.01 -17.66 -16.54
N GLY A 112 -8.65 -18.79 -16.88
CA GLY A 112 -10.07 -19.02 -16.53
C GLY A 112 -10.39 -18.86 -15.05
N GLU A 113 -9.52 -19.34 -14.16
CA GLU A 113 -9.76 -19.34 -12.71
C GLU A 113 -9.20 -18.11 -11.99
N GLY A 114 -8.25 -17.38 -12.60
CA GLY A 114 -7.59 -16.27 -11.92
C GLY A 114 -6.54 -15.56 -12.75
N LEU A 115 -5.88 -14.59 -12.10
CA LEU A 115 -4.72 -13.92 -12.62
C LEU A 115 -3.46 -14.70 -12.24
N LEU A 116 -2.80 -15.26 -13.24
CA LEU A 116 -1.51 -15.90 -13.08
C LEU A 116 -0.41 -14.85 -12.96
N MET A 117 0.49 -15.08 -12.03
CA MET A 117 1.67 -14.27 -11.84
C MET A 117 2.91 -15.18 -11.86
N PHE A 118 3.83 -14.92 -12.79
CA PHE A 118 5.13 -15.55 -12.84
C PHE A 118 6.18 -14.54 -12.38
N SER A 119 7.03 -14.92 -11.45
CA SER A 119 8.13 -14.12 -10.97
C SER A 119 9.35 -14.99 -10.70
N TRP A 120 10.45 -14.40 -10.33
CA TRP A 120 11.66 -15.14 -9.89
C TRP A 120 11.39 -16.11 -8.73
N ALA A 121 10.39 -15.80 -7.88
CA ALA A 121 9.99 -16.64 -6.75
C ALA A 121 9.12 -17.83 -7.15
N GLY A 122 8.69 -17.90 -8.42
CA GLY A 122 7.86 -18.96 -8.95
C GLY A 122 6.54 -18.49 -9.55
N ARG A 123 5.61 -19.43 -9.67
CA ARG A 123 4.26 -19.23 -10.20
C ARG A 123 3.25 -19.11 -9.05
N SER A 124 2.39 -18.11 -9.12
CA SER A 124 1.24 -17.98 -8.22
C SER A 124 -0.03 -17.64 -9.00
N ILE A 125 -1.18 -18.01 -8.47
CA ILE A 125 -2.48 -17.68 -9.02
C ILE A 125 -3.28 -16.86 -8.01
N VAL A 126 -3.88 -15.78 -8.47
CA VAL A 126 -4.83 -14.96 -7.73
C VAL A 126 -6.22 -15.28 -8.25
N PHE A 127 -6.99 -16.06 -7.52
CA PHE A 127 -8.33 -16.46 -7.92
C PHE A 127 -9.27 -15.26 -8.01
N TRP A 128 -10.14 -15.23 -9.05
CA TRP A 128 -11.12 -14.14 -9.22
C TRP A 128 -12.03 -13.97 -8.01
N THR A 129 -12.38 -15.08 -7.36
CA THR A 129 -13.22 -15.10 -6.16
C THR A 129 -12.56 -14.45 -4.94
N SER A 130 -11.22 -14.33 -4.93
CA SER A 130 -10.48 -13.69 -3.85
C SER A 130 -10.33 -12.18 -4.03
N ILE A 131 -10.68 -11.63 -5.19
CA ILE A 131 -10.57 -10.19 -5.46
C ILE A 131 -11.89 -9.52 -5.10
N ASN A 132 -11.83 -8.60 -4.15
CA ASN A 132 -12.99 -7.86 -3.65
C ASN A 132 -13.17 -6.49 -4.32
N GLU A 133 -12.10 -5.90 -4.83
CA GLU A 133 -12.10 -4.56 -5.40
C GLU A 133 -10.88 -4.36 -6.29
N VAL A 134 -11.03 -3.61 -7.39
CA VAL A 134 -9.92 -3.12 -8.23
C VAL A 134 -9.94 -1.60 -8.21
N VAL A 135 -8.80 -0.98 -7.93
CA VAL A 135 -8.66 0.48 -7.89
C VAL A 135 -7.36 0.93 -8.53
N LEU A 136 -7.36 2.11 -9.14
CA LEU A 136 -6.13 2.79 -9.53
C LEU A 136 -5.63 3.65 -8.36
N ASP A 137 -4.42 3.36 -7.85
CA ASP A 137 -3.72 4.18 -6.88
C ASP A 137 -2.45 4.76 -7.52
N ARG A 138 -2.47 6.05 -7.81
CA ARG A 138 -1.39 6.77 -8.51
C ARG A 138 -1.11 6.17 -9.90
N ASN A 139 -0.05 5.39 -10.01
CA ASN A 139 0.42 4.78 -11.27
C ASN A 139 0.34 3.25 -11.25
N ARG A 140 -0.59 2.65 -10.50
CA ARG A 140 -0.70 1.21 -10.29
C ARG A 140 -2.14 0.78 -10.08
N TRP A 141 -2.52 -0.31 -10.72
CA TRP A 141 -3.77 -1.01 -10.44
C TRP A 141 -3.60 -1.91 -9.23
N LEU A 142 -4.45 -1.77 -8.24
CA LEU A 142 -4.49 -2.60 -7.04
C LEU A 142 -5.67 -3.55 -7.14
N LEU A 143 -5.39 -4.84 -7.02
CA LEU A 143 -6.38 -5.89 -6.84
C LEU A 143 -6.43 -6.24 -5.36
N ILE A 144 -7.50 -5.87 -4.68
CA ILE A 144 -7.63 -5.96 -3.23
C ILE A 144 -8.45 -7.18 -2.88
N GLY A 145 -7.86 -8.10 -2.11
CA GLY A 145 -8.51 -9.26 -1.52
C GLY A 145 -8.52 -9.20 0.01
N PRO A 146 -9.08 -10.21 0.69
CA PRO A 146 -9.09 -10.30 2.15
C PRO A 146 -7.67 -10.42 2.70
N GLY A 147 -7.15 -9.33 3.29
CA GLY A 147 -5.81 -9.29 3.90
C GLY A 147 -4.64 -9.26 2.93
N VAL A 148 -4.87 -9.27 1.62
CA VAL A 148 -3.82 -9.27 0.59
C VAL A 148 -4.17 -8.27 -0.51
N GLY A 149 -3.15 -7.58 -1.03
CA GLY A 149 -3.27 -6.73 -2.20
C GLY A 149 -2.21 -7.12 -3.24
N TYR A 150 -2.65 -7.29 -4.47
CA TYR A 150 -1.78 -7.46 -5.63
C TYR A 150 -1.78 -6.19 -6.44
N PHE A 151 -0.74 -5.94 -7.19
CA PHE A 151 -0.65 -4.73 -8.00
C PHE A 151 -0.13 -5.04 -9.41
N LEU A 152 -0.62 -4.25 -10.37
CA LEU A 152 -0.06 -4.17 -11.71
C LEU A 152 0.37 -2.73 -11.94
N ALA A 153 1.65 -2.53 -12.18
CA ALA A 153 2.18 -1.20 -12.49
C ALA A 153 1.79 -0.79 -13.91
N ARG A 154 1.41 0.48 -14.11
CA ARG A 154 0.97 0.96 -15.42
C ARG A 154 2.05 0.91 -16.49
N HIS A 155 3.32 1.03 -16.10
CA HIS A 155 4.45 0.93 -17.03
C HIS A 155 4.67 -0.50 -17.60
N LEU A 156 3.92 -1.50 -17.12
CA LEU A 156 3.92 -2.84 -17.71
C LEU A 156 3.17 -2.90 -19.04
N PHE A 157 2.25 -1.97 -19.27
CA PHE A 157 1.47 -1.88 -20.49
C PHE A 157 2.20 -1.01 -21.51
N SER A 158 2.20 -1.45 -22.76
CA SER A 158 2.85 -0.72 -23.87
C SER A 158 2.14 0.60 -24.16
N ASP A 159 0.81 0.60 -24.03
CA ASP A 159 -0.04 1.75 -24.30
C ASP A 159 -1.34 1.70 -23.48
N ALA A 160 -2.13 2.78 -23.59
CA ALA A 160 -3.41 2.92 -22.90
C ALA A 160 -4.47 1.92 -23.38
N SER A 161 -4.39 1.47 -24.63
CA SER A 161 -5.34 0.50 -25.22
C SER A 161 -5.12 -0.89 -24.64
N GLU A 162 -3.85 -1.32 -24.52
CA GLU A 162 -3.49 -2.59 -23.88
C GLU A 162 -3.88 -2.57 -22.39
N GLU A 163 -3.59 -1.47 -21.69
CA GLU A 163 -4.01 -1.27 -20.30
C GLU A 163 -5.53 -1.41 -20.16
N HIS A 164 -6.28 -0.68 -20.99
CA HIS A 164 -7.73 -0.74 -20.98
C HIS A 164 -8.27 -2.15 -21.26
N ALA A 165 -7.75 -2.82 -22.28
CA ALA A 165 -8.19 -4.17 -22.65
C ALA A 165 -7.89 -5.19 -21.55
N PHE A 166 -6.71 -5.13 -20.93
CA PHE A 166 -6.29 -6.04 -19.88
C PHE A 166 -7.11 -5.85 -18.60
N ILE A 167 -7.24 -4.61 -18.12
CA ILE A 167 -7.98 -4.30 -16.90
C ILE A 167 -9.49 -4.54 -17.09
N SER A 168 -10.05 -4.23 -18.24
CA SER A 168 -11.47 -4.53 -18.54
C SER A 168 -11.76 -6.03 -18.49
N ARG A 169 -10.84 -6.87 -18.97
CA ARG A 169 -10.97 -8.33 -18.87
C ARG A 169 -10.89 -8.80 -17.41
N ILE A 170 -10.01 -8.23 -16.59
CA ILE A 170 -9.98 -8.53 -15.15
C ILE A 170 -11.33 -8.19 -14.51
N LEU A 171 -11.84 -6.98 -14.75
CA LEU A 171 -13.11 -6.54 -14.15
C LEU A 171 -14.28 -7.41 -14.59
N ALA A 172 -14.30 -7.90 -15.82
CA ALA A 172 -15.34 -8.80 -16.33
C ALA A 172 -15.37 -10.18 -15.64
N GLN A 173 -14.24 -10.63 -15.06
CA GLN A 173 -14.14 -11.91 -14.34
C GLN A 173 -14.57 -11.79 -12.87
N LEU A 174 -14.70 -10.58 -12.34
CA LEU A 174 -15.04 -10.37 -10.93
C LEU A 174 -16.51 -10.65 -10.64
N SER A 175 -16.79 -11.00 -9.39
CA SER A 175 -18.18 -11.10 -8.92
C SER A 175 -18.92 -9.76 -9.04
N PRO A 176 -20.27 -9.76 -9.19
CA PRO A 176 -21.04 -8.51 -9.28
C PRO A 176 -20.80 -7.55 -8.11
N ALA A 177 -20.61 -8.09 -6.91
CA ALA A 177 -20.31 -7.31 -5.71
C ALA A 177 -18.92 -6.66 -5.78
N ALA A 178 -17.91 -7.35 -6.33
CA ALA A 178 -16.57 -6.79 -6.53
C ALA A 178 -16.57 -5.75 -7.65
N GLN A 179 -17.31 -5.98 -8.74
CA GLN A 179 -17.50 -5.00 -9.82
C GLN A 179 -18.13 -3.71 -9.31
N ALA A 180 -19.18 -3.79 -8.48
CA ALA A 180 -19.82 -2.61 -7.89
C ALA A 180 -18.87 -1.79 -7.02
N ARG A 181 -17.99 -2.44 -6.24
CA ARG A 181 -16.94 -1.77 -5.46
C ARG A 181 -15.86 -1.15 -6.32
N SER A 182 -15.62 -1.70 -7.51
CA SER A 182 -14.61 -1.23 -8.46
C SER A 182 -15.08 -0.09 -9.37
N SER A 183 -16.14 0.62 -9.02
CA SER A 183 -16.73 1.70 -9.84
C SER A 183 -15.73 2.81 -10.21
N GLY A 184 -14.73 3.08 -9.34
CA GLY A 184 -13.64 3.99 -9.62
C GLY A 184 -12.74 3.53 -10.78
N ALA A 185 -12.48 2.22 -10.90
CA ALA A 185 -11.71 1.65 -11.99
C ALA A 185 -12.42 1.83 -13.34
N TYR A 186 -13.73 1.59 -13.41
CA TYR A 186 -14.51 1.81 -14.62
C TYR A 186 -14.46 3.27 -15.12
N LYS A 187 -14.54 4.25 -14.20
CA LYS A 187 -14.44 5.68 -14.55
C LYS A 187 -13.08 6.01 -15.18
N VAL A 188 -12.01 5.46 -14.63
CA VAL A 188 -10.67 5.65 -15.19
C VAL A 188 -10.54 5.03 -16.57
N LEU A 189 -11.02 3.79 -16.75
CA LEU A 189 -10.96 3.13 -18.05
C LEU A 189 -11.73 3.90 -19.11
N THR A 190 -12.90 4.44 -18.79
CA THR A 190 -13.67 5.29 -19.71
C THR A 190 -12.88 6.54 -20.12
N SER A 191 -12.08 7.12 -19.23
CA SER A 191 -11.24 8.27 -19.56
C SER A 191 -10.04 7.93 -20.46
N LEU A 192 -9.53 6.69 -20.41
CA LEU A 192 -8.43 6.24 -21.27
C LEU A 192 -8.84 6.03 -22.74
N THR A 193 -10.12 5.79 -23.01
CA THR A 193 -10.64 5.60 -24.38
C THR A 193 -10.89 6.91 -25.11
N VAL A 194 -10.86 8.06 -24.44
CA VAL A 194 -11.18 9.39 -25.01
C VAL A 194 -9.90 10.20 -25.31
N SER A 195 -8.75 9.73 -24.87
CA SER A 195 -7.44 10.35 -25.12
C SER A 195 -6.70 9.69 -26.27
#